data_76c373d571ecece691cf3a7892cc4c99
#
_entry.id   76c373d571ecece691cf3a7892cc4c99
#
_cell.length_a   1.000
_cell.length_b   1.000
_cell.length_c   1.000
_cell.angle_alpha   90.00
_cell.angle_beta   90.00
_cell.angle_gamma   90.00
#
_symmetry.space_group_name_H-M   'P 1'
#
loop_
_entity.id
_entity.type
_entity.pdbx_description
1 polymer ?
#
loop_
_entity_poly.entity_id
_entity_poly.type
_entity_poly.pdbx_seq_one_letter_code
_entity_poly.pdbx_strand_id
1 'polypeptide(L)'
;MKNKIIKLIPIMMISLLLTGCWDSVEIDRKAFVSTIAIDVGEDIKARSEIINSKENTSEESIEKNNTLRVTYGFPDIRNMDAKKGTASELSITVEGYSMTDTYFKALAKSSRTLHFGHSKLLLLSEDLFKYPEVLQEVMDYIEREPSLNRTIMMTIVKGRAKDYVEVKPVTEENIDNYITSLMGNSSKNGTVAPVNLTKYIDMVKSYKASVLPVFSLENEKDIQLTGMAVIEDFTIKDYLDNNQMTDIQILRGDIGSCRKAINKEGHNIDYYIKNVDRDLHIDYEDNKLKLKYTIDTEGTLKGYYAKAESLDSEVIKEIEQQFNESMKKDFQELIDFTRNNLKVDVLDIGSDIRRFHKGIWNEVKDNWPQALENAEISIEVNNDIRNIGLSN
;
A
#
# COMPACT_ATOMS: atom_id res chain seq x y z
N MET A 1 -57.78 12.96 -40.73
CA MET A 1 -57.37 12.11 -39.62
C MET A 1 -55.93 11.58 -39.76
N LYS A 2 -55.46 11.17 -40.94
CA LYS A 2 -54.06 10.66 -41.15
C LYS A 2 -52.96 11.60 -40.72
N ASN A 3 -53.07 12.90 -40.96
CA ASN A 3 -52.00 13.89 -40.63
C ASN A 3 -51.87 14.18 -39.11
N LYS A 4 -52.85 13.87 -38.28
CA LYS A 4 -52.76 14.02 -36.82
C LYS A 4 -52.05 12.82 -36.16
N ILE A 5 -52.21 11.62 -36.74
CA ILE A 5 -51.55 10.41 -36.26
C ILE A 5 -50.02 10.46 -36.52
N ILE A 6 -49.62 10.98 -37.68
CA ILE A 6 -48.20 11.13 -38.04
C ILE A 6 -47.44 12.10 -37.08
N LYS A 7 -48.12 13.11 -36.55
CA LYS A 7 -47.54 14.03 -35.55
C LYS A 7 -47.47 13.46 -34.14
N LEU A 8 -48.25 12.42 -33.82
CA LEU A 8 -48.22 11.74 -32.50
C LEU A 8 -47.06 10.71 -32.38
N ILE A 9 -46.59 10.16 -33.50
CA ILE A 9 -45.49 9.16 -33.51
C ILE A 9 -44.18 9.71 -32.94
N PRO A 10 -43.69 10.90 -33.32
CA PRO A 10 -42.44 11.42 -32.73
C PRO A 10 -42.60 11.79 -31.27
N ILE A 11 -43.76 12.21 -30.79
CA ILE A 11 -43.99 12.49 -29.36
C ILE A 11 -43.98 11.20 -28.56
N MET A 12 -44.56 10.13 -29.06
CA MET A 12 -44.52 8.80 -28.43
C MET A 12 -43.11 8.19 -28.46
N MET A 13 -42.30 8.49 -29.48
CA MET A 13 -40.90 8.04 -29.59
C MET A 13 -40.00 8.80 -28.62
N ILE A 14 -40.25 10.09 -28.37
CA ILE A 14 -39.54 10.93 -27.40
C ILE A 14 -39.89 10.49 -25.97
N SER A 15 -41.10 10.10 -25.66
CA SER A 15 -41.48 9.62 -24.32
C SER A 15 -40.87 8.25 -23.97
N LEU A 16 -40.50 7.42 -24.95
CA LEU A 16 -39.76 6.18 -24.78
C LEU A 16 -38.25 6.41 -24.46
N LEU A 17 -37.71 7.59 -24.84
CA LEU A 17 -36.35 7.98 -24.52
C LEU A 17 -36.19 8.61 -23.12
N LEU A 18 -37.30 8.92 -22.45
CA LEU A 18 -37.34 9.52 -21.12
C LEU A 18 -37.42 8.48 -19.99
N THR A 19 -37.32 7.17 -20.27
CA THR A 19 -37.19 6.14 -19.25
C THR A 19 -35.76 6.10 -18.74
N GLY A 20 -35.30 7.22 -18.16
CA GLY A 20 -33.98 7.32 -17.53
C GLY A 20 -34.02 6.77 -16.12
N CYS A 21 -33.02 5.98 -15.77
CA CYS A 21 -32.54 5.64 -14.43
C CYS A 21 -33.61 5.29 -13.37
N TRP A 22 -34.44 4.30 -13.64
CA TRP A 22 -35.35 3.75 -12.61
C TRP A 22 -34.62 3.10 -11.43
N ASP A 23 -33.32 2.73 -11.59
CA ASP A 23 -32.53 1.96 -10.63
C ASP A 23 -31.48 2.81 -9.88
N SER A 24 -31.58 4.12 -9.89
CA SER A 24 -30.66 4.98 -9.14
C SER A 24 -31.11 5.14 -7.69
N VAL A 25 -30.38 4.52 -6.76
CA VAL A 25 -30.54 4.79 -5.32
C VAL A 25 -30.15 6.25 -5.04
N GLU A 26 -31.05 7.02 -4.42
CA GLU A 26 -30.80 8.40 -4.02
C GLU A 26 -29.56 8.50 -3.11
N ILE A 27 -28.81 9.60 -3.22
CA ILE A 27 -27.55 9.80 -2.50
C ILE A 27 -27.74 9.73 -0.98
N ASP A 28 -28.84 10.24 -0.46
CA ASP A 28 -29.19 10.23 0.96
C ASP A 28 -29.47 8.82 1.51
N ARG A 29 -29.75 7.85 0.63
CA ARG A 29 -29.92 6.43 0.97
C ARG A 29 -28.63 5.60 0.85
N LYS A 30 -27.51 6.22 0.54
CA LYS A 30 -26.22 5.56 0.44
C LYS A 30 -25.38 5.78 1.70
N ALA A 31 -24.73 4.72 2.18
CA ALA A 31 -23.62 4.80 3.12
C ALA A 31 -22.33 4.67 2.29
N PHE A 32 -21.60 5.76 2.16
CA PHE A 32 -20.34 5.78 1.39
C PHE A 32 -19.22 5.19 2.23
N VAL A 33 -18.95 3.90 2.02
CA VAL A 33 -17.89 3.21 2.74
C VAL A 33 -16.54 3.84 2.38
N SER A 34 -15.85 4.35 3.38
CA SER A 34 -14.51 4.95 3.28
C SER A 34 -13.42 3.97 3.66
N THR A 35 -13.69 3.15 4.70
CA THR A 35 -12.76 2.17 5.26
C THR A 35 -13.39 0.78 5.26
N ILE A 36 -12.61 -0.22 4.86
CA ILE A 36 -12.95 -1.64 5.00
C ILE A 36 -11.88 -2.27 5.86
N ALA A 37 -12.27 -2.80 7.02
CA ALA A 37 -11.36 -3.51 7.91
C ALA A 37 -11.75 -4.98 7.99
N ILE A 38 -10.79 -5.87 7.76
CA ILE A 38 -11.01 -7.32 7.68
C ILE A 38 -10.16 -8.01 8.74
N ASP A 39 -10.84 -8.72 9.63
CA ASP A 39 -10.29 -9.51 10.70
C ASP A 39 -10.61 -10.99 10.52
N VAL A 40 -9.85 -11.83 11.20
CA VAL A 40 -10.19 -13.25 11.37
C VAL A 40 -11.47 -13.39 12.19
N GLY A 41 -12.36 -14.28 11.75
CA GLY A 41 -13.52 -14.70 12.53
C GLY A 41 -13.20 -15.89 13.44
N GLU A 42 -14.14 -16.28 14.30
CA GLU A 42 -13.93 -17.36 15.28
C GLU A 42 -13.67 -18.72 14.61
N ASP A 43 -14.28 -18.96 13.45
CA ASP A 43 -14.24 -20.24 12.73
C ASP A 43 -13.20 -20.29 11.60
N ILE A 44 -12.31 -19.29 11.48
CA ILE A 44 -11.37 -19.21 10.35
C ILE A 44 -10.47 -20.46 10.26
N LYS A 45 -10.06 -21.02 11.39
CA LYS A 45 -9.23 -22.23 11.42
C LYS A 45 -9.98 -23.43 10.85
N ALA A 46 -11.23 -23.64 11.26
CA ALA A 46 -12.06 -24.72 10.73
C ALA A 46 -12.30 -24.56 9.22
N ARG A 47 -12.50 -23.31 8.73
CA ARG A 47 -12.63 -23.02 7.31
C ARG A 47 -11.36 -23.36 6.54
N SER A 48 -10.20 -22.96 7.05
CA SER A 48 -8.89 -23.27 6.50
C SER A 48 -8.68 -24.78 6.34
N GLU A 49 -9.00 -25.55 7.37
CA GLU A 49 -8.92 -27.03 7.35
C GLU A 49 -9.82 -27.64 6.26
N ILE A 50 -11.07 -27.14 6.10
CA ILE A 50 -12.00 -27.59 5.07
C ILE A 50 -11.45 -27.31 3.67
N ILE A 51 -10.94 -26.09 3.40
CA ILE A 51 -10.37 -25.74 2.11
C ILE A 51 -9.20 -26.66 1.76
N ASN A 52 -8.31 -26.90 2.72
CA ASN A 52 -7.13 -27.72 2.53
C ASN A 52 -7.45 -29.22 2.34
N SER A 53 -8.48 -29.75 3.02
CA SER A 53 -8.95 -31.12 2.84
C SER A 53 -9.74 -31.34 1.56
N LYS A 54 -10.22 -30.27 0.92
CA LYS A 54 -11.12 -30.29 -0.26
C LYS A 54 -12.42 -31.07 -0.01
N GLU A 55 -12.86 -31.11 1.23
CA GLU A 55 -14.10 -31.77 1.60
C GLU A 55 -15.31 -30.95 1.18
N ASN A 56 -16.34 -31.63 0.67
CA ASN A 56 -17.63 -31.01 0.40
C ASN A 56 -18.38 -30.82 1.70
N THR A 57 -18.70 -29.58 2.03
CA THR A 57 -19.43 -29.22 3.25
C THR A 57 -20.90 -28.94 2.89
N SER A 58 -21.85 -29.28 3.77
CA SER A 58 -23.25 -28.94 3.57
C SER A 58 -23.47 -27.43 3.68
N GLU A 59 -24.45 -26.92 2.91
CA GLU A 59 -24.82 -25.51 2.88
C GLU A 59 -25.13 -24.97 4.30
N GLU A 60 -25.87 -25.74 5.10
CA GLU A 60 -26.22 -25.39 6.47
C GLU A 60 -24.97 -25.24 7.41
N SER A 61 -23.94 -26.03 7.17
CA SER A 61 -22.68 -25.93 7.92
C SER A 61 -21.88 -24.68 7.55
N ILE A 62 -21.93 -24.28 6.26
CA ILE A 62 -21.24 -23.08 5.76
C ILE A 62 -21.87 -21.83 6.36
N GLU A 63 -23.21 -21.73 6.35
CA GLU A 63 -23.91 -20.52 6.81
C GLU A 63 -23.71 -20.22 8.32
N LYS A 64 -23.40 -21.23 9.11
CA LYS A 64 -23.13 -21.09 10.55
C LYS A 64 -21.71 -20.63 10.89
N ASN A 65 -20.80 -20.65 9.92
CA ASN A 65 -19.40 -20.36 10.17
C ASN A 65 -19.12 -18.84 10.12
N ASN A 66 -18.47 -18.33 11.15
CA ASN A 66 -17.96 -16.97 11.24
C ASN A 66 -16.48 -16.93 10.88
N THR A 67 -16.18 -17.13 9.59
CA THR A 67 -14.79 -17.18 9.07
C THR A 67 -14.12 -15.82 9.09
N LEU A 68 -14.87 -14.76 8.79
CA LEU A 68 -14.40 -13.39 8.69
C LEU A 68 -15.21 -12.47 9.60
N ARG A 69 -14.53 -11.47 10.18
CA ARG A 69 -15.16 -10.29 10.79
C ARG A 69 -14.81 -9.08 9.93
N VAL A 70 -15.82 -8.41 9.38
CA VAL A 70 -15.62 -7.24 8.53
C VAL A 70 -16.28 -6.02 9.15
N THR A 71 -15.53 -4.93 9.22
CA THR A 71 -16.02 -3.63 9.68
C THR A 71 -15.99 -2.66 8.51
N TYR A 72 -17.17 -2.12 8.19
CA TYR A 72 -17.36 -1.09 7.17
C TYR A 72 -17.46 0.27 7.86
N GLY A 73 -16.46 1.13 7.68
CA GLY A 73 -16.44 2.51 8.17
C GLY A 73 -16.98 3.48 7.11
N PHE A 74 -17.77 4.47 7.53
CA PHE A 74 -18.32 5.49 6.64
C PHE A 74 -18.61 6.79 7.41
N PRO A 75 -18.53 7.98 6.77
CA PRO A 75 -18.79 9.26 7.41
C PRO A 75 -20.27 9.42 7.78
N ASP A 76 -20.56 9.97 8.96
CA ASP A 76 -21.92 10.38 9.35
C ASP A 76 -22.32 11.69 8.69
N ILE A 77 -22.81 11.61 7.48
CA ILE A 77 -23.25 12.79 6.69
C ILE A 77 -24.43 13.54 7.31
N ARG A 78 -25.16 12.95 8.28
CA ARG A 78 -26.30 13.61 8.95
C ARG A 78 -25.84 14.67 9.94
N ASN A 79 -24.68 14.44 10.58
CA ASN A 79 -24.09 15.30 11.59
C ASN A 79 -22.83 16.02 11.06
N MET A 80 -22.80 16.27 9.74
CA MET A 80 -21.69 16.98 9.13
C MET A 80 -21.66 18.43 9.66
N ASP A 81 -20.57 18.79 10.37
CA ASP A 81 -20.35 20.17 10.77
C ASP A 81 -19.99 21.01 9.54
N ALA A 82 -20.97 21.77 9.06
CA ALA A 82 -20.80 22.63 7.88
C ALA A 82 -19.67 23.68 8.05
N LYS A 83 -19.29 24.02 9.29
CA LYS A 83 -18.18 24.93 9.58
C LYS A 83 -16.83 24.26 9.56
N LYS A 84 -16.76 22.98 9.94
CA LYS A 84 -15.52 22.20 9.96
C LYS A 84 -15.29 21.40 8.68
N GLY A 85 -16.34 21.15 7.90
CA GLY A 85 -16.27 20.31 6.68
C GLY A 85 -15.99 18.83 6.94
N THR A 86 -16.11 18.39 8.20
CA THR A 86 -15.78 17.02 8.63
C THR A 86 -17.01 16.32 9.20
N ALA A 87 -17.07 15.01 9.04
CA ALA A 87 -18.10 14.15 9.61
C ALA A 87 -17.42 13.08 10.48
N SER A 88 -18.01 12.78 11.65
CA SER A 88 -17.55 11.66 12.47
C SER A 88 -17.72 10.33 11.72
N GLU A 89 -16.85 9.37 12.00
CA GLU A 89 -16.95 8.04 11.42
C GLU A 89 -17.97 7.19 12.18
N LEU A 90 -18.80 6.49 11.42
CA LEU A 90 -19.68 5.43 11.88
C LEU A 90 -19.19 4.11 11.30
N SER A 91 -19.45 3.00 11.98
CA SER A 91 -19.08 1.69 11.47
C SER A 91 -20.18 0.64 11.69
N ILE A 92 -20.18 -0.37 10.82
CA ILE A 92 -20.98 -1.58 10.95
C ILE A 92 -20.03 -2.76 10.94
N THR A 93 -20.00 -3.51 12.03
CA THR A 93 -19.24 -4.76 12.14
C THR A 93 -20.18 -5.95 11.99
N VAL A 94 -19.79 -6.90 11.17
CA VAL A 94 -20.50 -8.16 10.90
C VAL A 94 -19.52 -9.32 10.85
N GLU A 95 -20.01 -10.50 11.14
CA GLU A 95 -19.29 -11.77 10.99
C GLU A 95 -19.98 -12.61 9.93
N GLY A 96 -19.20 -13.34 9.14
CA GLY A 96 -19.74 -14.18 8.10
C GLY A 96 -18.73 -15.17 7.53
N TYR A 97 -19.23 -16.08 6.72
CA TYR A 97 -18.39 -17.13 6.13
C TYR A 97 -17.62 -16.66 4.87
N SER A 98 -18.03 -15.54 4.28
CA SER A 98 -17.37 -14.95 3.10
C SER A 98 -17.58 -13.43 3.05
N MET A 99 -16.84 -12.75 2.18
CA MET A 99 -17.03 -11.31 1.94
C MET A 99 -18.44 -10.99 1.43
N THR A 100 -19.01 -11.83 0.59
CA THR A 100 -20.40 -11.68 0.11
C THR A 100 -21.39 -11.78 1.26
N ASP A 101 -21.26 -12.78 2.12
CA ASP A 101 -22.14 -12.95 3.28
C ASP A 101 -22.04 -11.77 4.24
N THR A 102 -20.82 -11.29 4.53
CA THR A 102 -20.64 -10.10 5.38
C THR A 102 -21.28 -8.86 4.77
N TYR A 103 -21.24 -8.70 3.44
CA TYR A 103 -21.92 -7.59 2.77
C TYR A 103 -23.43 -7.64 2.97
N PHE A 104 -24.08 -8.79 2.74
CA PHE A 104 -25.52 -8.93 2.94
C PHE A 104 -25.94 -8.78 4.40
N LYS A 105 -25.16 -9.31 5.34
CA LYS A 105 -25.39 -9.10 6.78
C LYS A 105 -25.24 -7.64 7.19
N ALA A 106 -24.31 -6.90 6.58
CA ALA A 106 -24.16 -5.47 6.82
C ALA A 106 -25.36 -4.68 6.26
N LEU A 107 -25.84 -5.03 5.07
CA LEU A 107 -27.08 -4.44 4.52
C LEU A 107 -28.29 -4.68 5.43
N ALA A 108 -28.42 -5.86 6.03
CA ALA A 108 -29.51 -6.18 6.97
C ALA A 108 -29.45 -5.35 8.26
N LYS A 109 -28.26 -4.84 8.64
CA LYS A 109 -28.06 -3.95 9.79
C LYS A 109 -28.10 -2.47 9.44
N SER A 110 -28.11 -2.11 8.16
CA SER A 110 -28.07 -0.73 7.70
C SER A 110 -29.42 -0.30 7.13
N SER A 111 -29.85 0.92 7.48
CA SER A 111 -30.97 1.58 6.80
C SER A 111 -30.57 2.17 5.44
N ARG A 112 -29.30 2.06 5.04
CA ARG A 112 -28.72 2.60 3.83
C ARG A 112 -27.99 1.53 3.05
N THR A 113 -27.93 1.67 1.73
CA THR A 113 -27.14 0.79 0.85
C THR A 113 -25.66 1.13 0.96
N LEU A 114 -24.83 0.14 1.23
CA LEU A 114 -23.37 0.31 1.25
C LEU A 114 -22.86 0.58 -0.17
N HIS A 115 -22.06 1.62 -0.33
CA HIS A 115 -21.50 2.03 -1.61
C HIS A 115 -19.97 2.14 -1.51
N PHE A 116 -19.24 1.30 -2.27
CA PHE A 116 -17.80 1.16 -2.17
C PHE A 116 -16.98 2.06 -3.10
N GLY A 117 -17.63 2.80 -4.02
CA GLY A 117 -16.93 3.64 -5.00
C GLY A 117 -16.07 4.76 -4.39
N HIS A 118 -16.23 5.05 -3.10
CA HIS A 118 -15.47 6.04 -2.36
C HIS A 118 -14.53 5.43 -1.32
N SER A 119 -14.35 4.10 -1.34
CA SER A 119 -13.45 3.43 -0.41
C SER A 119 -12.01 3.87 -0.65
N LYS A 120 -11.36 4.32 0.42
CA LYS A 120 -10.00 4.87 0.40
C LYS A 120 -8.99 3.96 1.08
N LEU A 121 -9.44 3.21 2.09
CA LEU A 121 -8.56 2.44 2.96
C LEU A 121 -9.07 1.01 3.16
N LEU A 122 -8.20 0.03 2.93
CA LEU A 122 -8.38 -1.38 3.23
C LEU A 122 -7.37 -1.79 4.31
N LEU A 123 -7.88 -2.14 5.49
CA LEU A 123 -7.11 -2.63 6.62
C LEU A 123 -7.23 -4.16 6.67
N LEU A 124 -6.11 -4.85 6.61
CA LEU A 124 -6.03 -6.31 6.74
C LEU A 124 -5.35 -6.64 8.06
N SER A 125 -6.00 -7.38 8.95
CA SER A 125 -5.32 -7.83 10.17
C SER A 125 -4.17 -8.78 9.82
N GLU A 126 -3.06 -8.67 10.54
CA GLU A 126 -1.88 -9.54 10.37
C GLU A 126 -2.25 -11.03 10.52
N ASP A 127 -3.24 -11.33 11.34
CA ASP A 127 -3.68 -12.71 11.60
C ASP A 127 -4.30 -13.38 10.36
N LEU A 128 -4.84 -12.62 9.40
CA LEU A 128 -5.37 -13.17 8.14
C LEU A 128 -4.28 -13.88 7.32
N PHE A 129 -3.04 -13.41 7.40
CA PHE A 129 -1.91 -13.97 6.65
C PHE A 129 -1.42 -15.32 7.20
N LYS A 130 -1.99 -15.79 8.31
CA LYS A 130 -1.81 -17.15 8.82
C LYS A 130 -2.71 -18.18 8.13
N TYR A 131 -3.69 -17.69 7.33
CA TYR A 131 -4.68 -18.47 6.61
C TYR A 131 -4.69 -18.07 5.13
N PRO A 132 -3.61 -18.37 4.38
CA PRO A 132 -3.40 -17.86 3.02
C PRO A 132 -4.51 -18.25 2.04
N GLU A 133 -5.10 -19.43 2.17
CA GLU A 133 -6.21 -19.90 1.34
C GLU A 133 -7.50 -19.08 1.57
N VAL A 134 -7.78 -18.68 2.81
CA VAL A 134 -8.92 -17.80 3.11
C VAL A 134 -8.64 -16.38 2.63
N LEU A 135 -7.41 -15.88 2.84
CA LEU A 135 -7.02 -14.56 2.36
C LEU A 135 -7.07 -14.50 0.83
N GLN A 136 -6.75 -15.57 0.14
CA GLN A 136 -6.88 -15.66 -1.32
C GLN A 136 -8.36 -15.51 -1.76
N GLU A 137 -9.32 -16.17 -1.07
CA GLU A 137 -10.75 -15.99 -1.33
C GLU A 137 -11.19 -14.51 -1.10
N VAL A 138 -10.71 -13.88 -0.03
CA VAL A 138 -10.96 -12.47 0.27
C VAL A 138 -10.43 -11.56 -0.84
N MET A 139 -9.19 -11.77 -1.27
CA MET A 139 -8.58 -10.95 -2.31
C MET A 139 -9.19 -11.18 -3.68
N ASP A 140 -9.62 -12.40 -4.00
CA ASP A 140 -10.36 -12.69 -5.23
C ASP A 140 -11.71 -11.95 -5.27
N TYR A 141 -12.43 -11.90 -4.16
CA TYR A 141 -13.65 -11.08 -4.05
C TYR A 141 -13.36 -9.60 -4.27
N ILE A 142 -12.35 -9.05 -3.59
CA ILE A 142 -11.97 -7.64 -3.69
C ILE A 142 -11.55 -7.29 -5.13
N GLU A 143 -10.81 -8.16 -5.78
CA GLU A 143 -10.40 -7.96 -7.17
C GLU A 143 -11.59 -7.96 -8.15
N ARG A 144 -12.61 -8.78 -7.89
CA ARG A 144 -13.79 -8.92 -8.76
C ARG A 144 -14.92 -7.95 -8.47
N GLU A 145 -14.89 -7.24 -7.32
CA GLU A 145 -15.95 -6.31 -6.95
C GLU A 145 -15.90 -5.04 -7.82
N PRO A 146 -16.85 -4.85 -8.77
CA PRO A 146 -16.78 -3.78 -9.75
C PRO A 146 -17.05 -2.40 -9.15
N SER A 147 -17.74 -2.34 -8.02
CA SER A 147 -18.06 -1.09 -7.33
C SER A 147 -16.91 -0.57 -6.46
N LEU A 148 -15.87 -1.38 -6.22
CA LEU A 148 -14.74 -1.01 -5.38
C LEU A 148 -13.74 -0.14 -6.14
N ASN A 149 -13.33 0.95 -5.50
CA ASN A 149 -12.30 1.83 -6.05
C ASN A 149 -10.94 1.11 -6.11
N ARG A 150 -10.37 0.97 -7.31
CA ARG A 150 -9.06 0.33 -7.52
C ARG A 150 -7.89 1.11 -6.93
N THR A 151 -8.07 2.37 -6.58
CA THR A 151 -7.05 3.21 -5.93
C THR A 151 -7.10 3.13 -4.41
N ILE A 152 -7.97 2.26 -3.84
CA ILE A 152 -8.03 2.01 -2.40
C ILE A 152 -6.65 1.64 -1.87
N MET A 153 -6.17 2.36 -0.84
CA MET A 153 -4.89 2.09 -0.20
C MET A 153 -4.98 0.87 0.69
N MET A 154 -3.98 0.02 0.62
CA MET A 154 -3.93 -1.24 1.36
C MET A 154 -2.86 -1.19 2.44
N THR A 155 -3.16 -1.73 3.60
CA THR A 155 -2.21 -1.84 4.70
C THR A 155 -2.51 -3.05 5.59
N ILE A 156 -1.48 -3.56 6.22
CA ILE A 156 -1.58 -4.55 7.28
C ILE A 156 -1.60 -3.82 8.62
N VAL A 157 -2.38 -4.32 9.55
CA VAL A 157 -2.42 -3.81 10.92
C VAL A 157 -2.15 -4.92 11.92
N LYS A 158 -1.32 -4.63 12.92
CA LYS A 158 -1.09 -5.52 14.05
C LYS A 158 -2.28 -5.49 15.00
N GLY A 159 -2.76 -6.66 15.39
CA GLY A 159 -3.98 -6.79 16.16
C GLY A 159 -5.24 -6.74 15.30
N ARG A 160 -6.34 -6.28 15.86
CA ARG A 160 -7.64 -6.26 15.18
C ARG A 160 -7.80 -5.02 14.31
N ALA A 161 -8.11 -5.23 13.03
CA ALA A 161 -8.33 -4.13 12.08
C ALA A 161 -9.55 -3.27 12.48
N LYS A 162 -10.56 -3.87 13.11
CA LYS A 162 -11.71 -3.15 13.67
C LYS A 162 -11.28 -2.03 14.63
N ASP A 163 -10.30 -2.29 15.51
CA ASP A 163 -9.91 -1.34 16.54
C ASP A 163 -9.36 -0.03 15.92
N TYR A 164 -8.73 -0.11 14.75
CA TYR A 164 -8.24 1.06 14.01
C TYR A 164 -9.38 1.93 13.46
N VAL A 165 -10.51 1.35 13.06
CA VAL A 165 -11.67 2.11 12.58
C VAL A 165 -12.28 2.94 13.71
N GLU A 166 -12.12 2.51 14.96
CA GLU A 166 -12.66 3.21 16.13
C GLU A 166 -11.71 4.29 16.67
N VAL A 167 -10.45 4.34 16.20
CA VAL A 167 -9.48 5.37 16.62
C VAL A 167 -9.82 6.72 16.00
N LYS A 168 -9.68 7.77 16.82
CA LYS A 168 -9.71 9.15 16.37
C LYS A 168 -8.30 9.71 16.39
N PRO A 169 -7.63 9.80 15.24
CA PRO A 169 -6.30 10.37 15.16
C PRO A 169 -6.28 11.84 15.61
N VAL A 170 -5.14 12.32 16.11
CA VAL A 170 -5.01 13.68 16.66
C VAL A 170 -5.22 14.76 15.59
N THR A 171 -4.79 14.51 14.35
CA THR A 171 -4.77 15.47 13.27
C THR A 171 -5.90 15.34 12.26
N GLU A 172 -6.66 14.25 12.32
CA GLU A 172 -7.73 13.94 11.38
C GLU A 172 -8.95 13.40 12.11
N GLU A 173 -10.13 13.58 11.55
CA GLU A 173 -11.38 13.08 12.17
C GLU A 173 -11.59 11.57 11.92
N ASN A 174 -11.02 11.03 10.82
CA ASN A 174 -11.24 9.67 10.35
C ASN A 174 -9.92 8.97 10.05
N ILE A 175 -9.89 7.66 10.27
CA ILE A 175 -8.70 6.83 10.05
C ILE A 175 -8.30 6.75 8.57
N ASP A 176 -9.27 6.73 7.65
CA ASP A 176 -9.02 6.68 6.21
C ASP A 176 -8.24 7.91 5.75
N ASN A 177 -8.64 9.11 6.18
CA ASN A 177 -7.94 10.34 5.85
C ASN A 177 -6.54 10.37 6.49
N TYR A 178 -6.40 9.92 7.73
CA TYR A 178 -5.12 9.90 8.43
C TYR A 178 -4.09 9.02 7.69
N ILE A 179 -4.39 7.74 7.49
CA ILE A 179 -3.46 6.79 6.87
C ILE A 179 -3.20 7.16 5.39
N THR A 180 -4.24 7.53 4.63
CA THR A 180 -4.05 7.90 3.22
C THR A 180 -3.25 9.19 3.06
N SER A 181 -3.39 10.15 3.99
CA SER A 181 -2.58 11.37 4.01
C SER A 181 -1.11 11.07 4.35
N LEU A 182 -0.86 10.16 5.30
CA LEU A 182 0.50 9.68 5.57
C LEU A 182 1.13 9.06 4.31
N MET A 183 0.39 8.20 3.62
CA MET A 183 0.85 7.59 2.37
C MET A 183 1.02 8.62 1.25
N GLY A 184 0.13 9.61 1.14
CA GLY A 184 0.22 10.69 0.16
C GLY A 184 1.42 11.61 0.36
N ASN A 185 1.89 11.76 1.61
CA ASN A 185 3.06 12.55 1.94
C ASN A 185 4.38 11.75 1.84
N SER A 186 4.34 10.48 1.51
CA SER A 186 5.51 9.61 1.49
C SER A 186 6.61 10.09 0.55
N SER A 187 6.26 10.61 -0.62
CA SER A 187 7.21 11.17 -1.58
C SER A 187 7.98 12.39 -1.07
N LYS A 188 7.48 13.02 0.03
CA LYS A 188 8.09 14.21 0.64
C LYS A 188 8.95 13.90 1.86
N ASN A 189 8.68 12.79 2.55
CA ASN A 189 9.33 12.47 3.82
C ASN A 189 9.92 11.07 3.92
N GLY A 190 9.63 10.19 2.92
CA GLY A 190 10.16 8.85 2.87
C GLY A 190 9.64 7.88 3.94
N THR A 191 8.57 8.24 4.64
CA THR A 191 8.15 7.48 5.83
C THR A 191 7.29 6.26 5.50
N VAL A 192 6.57 6.26 4.38
CA VAL A 192 5.65 5.17 4.00
C VAL A 192 5.80 4.85 2.52
N ALA A 193 5.88 3.58 2.15
CA ALA A 193 5.75 3.15 0.76
C ALA A 193 4.28 2.89 0.43
N PRO A 194 3.60 3.77 -0.35
CA PRO A 194 2.18 3.62 -0.63
C PRO A 194 1.92 2.45 -1.57
N VAL A 195 0.95 1.61 -1.20
CA VAL A 195 0.49 0.50 -2.04
C VAL A 195 -1.03 0.57 -2.13
N ASN A 196 -1.54 0.73 -3.35
CA ASN A 196 -2.97 0.62 -3.63
C ASN A 196 -3.32 -0.76 -4.20
N LEU A 197 -4.61 -1.05 -4.33
CA LEU A 197 -5.09 -2.33 -4.84
C LEU A 197 -4.55 -2.67 -6.23
N THR A 198 -4.45 -1.69 -7.12
CA THR A 198 -3.89 -1.91 -8.47
C THR A 198 -2.43 -2.35 -8.40
N LYS A 199 -1.59 -1.64 -7.62
CA LYS A 199 -0.17 -1.98 -7.43
C LYS A 199 -0.02 -3.35 -6.76
N TYR A 200 -0.83 -3.64 -5.74
CA TYR A 200 -0.84 -4.96 -5.07
C TYR A 200 -1.15 -6.10 -6.05
N ILE A 201 -2.24 -5.98 -6.81
CA ILE A 201 -2.64 -6.99 -7.80
C ILE A 201 -1.55 -7.19 -8.86
N ASP A 202 -0.93 -6.11 -9.33
CA ASP A 202 0.13 -6.19 -10.34
C ASP A 202 1.36 -6.95 -9.80
N MET A 203 1.77 -6.66 -8.56
CA MET A 203 2.86 -7.38 -7.89
C MET A 203 2.55 -8.86 -7.70
N VAL A 204 1.37 -9.20 -7.18
CA VAL A 204 0.95 -10.60 -6.96
C VAL A 204 0.87 -11.37 -8.28
N LYS A 205 0.28 -10.79 -9.33
CA LYS A 205 0.16 -11.44 -10.64
C LYS A 205 1.50 -11.61 -11.33
N SER A 206 2.41 -10.66 -11.16
CA SER A 206 3.71 -10.69 -11.83
C SER A 206 4.71 -11.61 -11.12
N TYR A 207 4.69 -11.65 -9.79
CA TYR A 207 5.77 -12.26 -8.99
C TYR A 207 5.28 -13.22 -7.90
N LYS A 208 3.95 -13.39 -7.73
CA LYS A 208 3.32 -14.06 -6.58
C LYS A 208 3.71 -13.47 -5.22
N ALA A 209 4.29 -12.29 -5.24
CA ALA A 209 4.80 -11.60 -4.08
C ALA A 209 4.33 -10.15 -4.08
N SER A 210 4.28 -9.54 -2.91
CA SER A 210 3.92 -8.14 -2.72
C SER A 210 4.53 -7.59 -1.45
N VAL A 211 4.42 -6.29 -1.26
CA VAL A 211 4.80 -5.60 -0.02
C VAL A 211 3.66 -4.70 0.41
N LEU A 212 3.38 -4.67 1.71
CA LEU A 212 2.37 -3.78 2.27
C LEU A 212 2.92 -3.07 3.52
N PRO A 213 2.62 -1.78 3.71
CA PRO A 213 2.96 -1.08 4.93
C PRO A 213 2.23 -1.69 6.12
N VAL A 214 2.91 -1.72 7.28
CA VAL A 214 2.39 -2.30 8.52
C VAL A 214 2.26 -1.22 9.57
N PHE A 215 1.07 -1.11 10.14
CA PHE A 215 0.80 -0.21 11.24
C PHE A 215 0.51 -0.98 12.53
N SER A 216 0.92 -0.40 13.66
CA SER A 216 0.53 -0.86 14.99
C SER A 216 -0.27 0.23 15.71
N LEU A 217 -1.06 -0.20 16.66
CA LEU A 217 -1.81 0.69 17.55
C LEU A 217 -1.17 0.64 18.94
N GLU A 218 -0.55 1.75 19.35
CA GLU A 218 0.00 1.90 20.68
C GLU A 218 -1.03 2.56 21.61
N ASN A 219 -1.14 2.05 22.84
CA ASN A 219 -2.03 2.60 23.88
C ASN A 219 -3.47 2.84 23.38
N GLU A 220 -3.97 2.01 22.45
CA GLU A 220 -5.32 2.09 21.87
C GLU A 220 -5.65 3.42 21.15
N LYS A 221 -4.68 4.30 20.92
CA LYS A 221 -4.90 5.63 20.32
C LYS A 221 -3.83 6.07 19.34
N ASP A 222 -2.60 5.65 19.53
CA ASP A 222 -1.48 6.12 18.73
C ASP A 222 -1.15 5.11 17.63
N ILE A 223 -1.38 5.52 16.40
CA ILE A 223 -1.08 4.69 15.23
C ILE A 223 0.35 4.95 14.78
N GLN A 224 1.14 3.90 14.76
CA GLN A 224 2.54 3.95 14.32
C GLN A 224 2.76 3.08 13.10
N LEU A 225 3.54 3.62 12.15
CA LEU A 225 4.11 2.84 11.07
C LEU A 225 5.29 2.04 11.61
N THR A 226 5.24 0.73 11.51
CA THR A 226 6.28 -0.18 12.03
C THR A 226 7.22 -0.71 10.96
N GLY A 227 6.90 -0.47 9.68
CA GLY A 227 7.69 -0.92 8.55
C GLY A 227 6.83 -1.46 7.42
N MET A 228 7.34 -2.49 6.74
CA MET A 228 6.70 -3.11 5.59
C MET A 228 6.74 -4.64 5.75
N ALA A 229 5.62 -5.31 5.49
CA ALA A 229 5.59 -6.76 5.37
C ALA A 229 5.92 -7.19 3.93
N VAL A 230 6.77 -8.19 3.80
CA VAL A 230 7.03 -8.90 2.53
C VAL A 230 6.15 -10.14 2.50
N ILE A 231 5.34 -10.26 1.45
CA ILE A 231 4.29 -11.27 1.33
C ILE A 231 4.58 -12.10 0.09
N GLU A 232 4.56 -13.42 0.22
CA GLU A 232 4.60 -14.37 -0.89
C GLU A 232 3.48 -15.40 -0.73
N ASP A 233 2.76 -15.66 -1.80
CA ASP A 233 1.62 -16.59 -1.81
C ASP A 233 0.67 -16.36 -0.61
N PHE A 234 0.30 -15.09 -0.36
CA PHE A 234 -0.58 -14.65 0.73
C PHE A 234 -0.06 -14.92 2.15
N THR A 235 1.22 -15.26 2.31
CA THR A 235 1.86 -15.49 3.62
C THR A 235 2.92 -14.41 3.86
N ILE A 236 2.97 -13.86 5.06
CA ILE A 236 4.05 -12.93 5.44
C ILE A 236 5.34 -13.74 5.61
N LYS A 237 6.36 -13.39 4.84
CA LYS A 237 7.70 -14.00 4.90
C LYS A 237 8.59 -13.32 5.91
N ASP A 238 8.57 -11.98 5.92
CA ASP A 238 9.41 -11.19 6.80
C ASP A 238 8.90 -9.75 6.88
N TYR A 239 9.53 -8.96 7.73
CA TYR A 239 9.29 -7.54 7.91
C TYR A 239 10.54 -6.74 7.62
N LEU A 240 10.38 -5.62 6.95
CA LEU A 240 11.41 -4.63 6.72
C LEU A 240 11.13 -3.41 7.62
N ASP A 241 12.16 -2.87 8.23
CA ASP A 241 12.04 -1.70 9.09
C ASP A 241 11.86 -0.39 8.29
N ASN A 242 11.69 0.72 9.01
CA ASN A 242 11.45 2.03 8.38
C ASN A 242 12.66 2.53 7.57
N ASN A 243 13.89 2.18 7.94
CA ASN A 243 15.08 2.56 7.20
C ASN A 243 15.18 1.77 5.90
N GLN A 244 14.99 0.45 5.97
CA GLN A 244 14.92 -0.44 4.80
C GLN A 244 13.79 -0.05 3.85
N MET A 245 12.63 0.37 4.39
CA MET A 245 11.52 0.88 3.58
C MET A 245 11.90 2.18 2.85
N THR A 246 12.62 3.09 3.51
CA THR A 246 13.13 4.32 2.85
C THR A 246 14.10 3.95 1.73
N ASP A 247 14.98 2.99 1.97
CA ASP A 247 15.95 2.52 0.98
C ASP A 247 15.29 1.87 -0.23
N ILE A 248 14.23 1.08 -0.01
CA ILE A 248 13.39 0.54 -1.10
C ILE A 248 12.81 1.67 -1.95
N GLN A 249 12.29 2.72 -1.32
CA GLN A 249 11.70 3.84 -2.06
C GLN A 249 12.74 4.61 -2.87
N ILE A 250 13.96 4.77 -2.35
CA ILE A 250 15.09 5.36 -3.10
C ILE A 250 15.43 4.49 -4.31
N LEU A 251 15.64 3.18 -4.10
CA LEU A 251 16.01 2.23 -5.15
C LEU A 251 14.91 2.00 -6.20
N ARG A 252 13.64 2.23 -5.85
CA ARG A 252 12.52 2.24 -6.81
C ARG A 252 12.39 3.56 -7.57
N GLY A 253 12.98 4.66 -7.07
CA GLY A 253 12.72 6.00 -7.58
C GLY A 253 11.34 6.56 -7.19
N ASP A 254 10.74 6.02 -6.12
CA ASP A 254 9.40 6.41 -5.64
C ASP A 254 9.42 7.62 -4.70
N ILE A 255 10.62 8.14 -4.35
CA ILE A 255 10.81 9.17 -3.34
C ILE A 255 11.56 10.38 -3.89
N GLY A 256 11.10 11.58 -3.56
CA GLY A 256 11.79 12.83 -3.90
C GLY A 256 12.64 13.39 -2.75
N SER A 257 12.29 13.09 -1.49
CA SER A 257 13.02 13.59 -0.33
C SER A 257 12.94 12.65 0.86
N CYS A 258 14.00 12.60 1.66
CA CYS A 258 14.07 11.77 2.88
C CYS A 258 15.17 12.26 3.82
N ARG A 259 15.32 11.57 4.94
CA ARG A 259 16.42 11.80 5.88
C ARG A 259 17.32 10.56 5.97
N LYS A 260 18.63 10.78 5.93
CA LYS A 260 19.64 9.79 6.29
C LYS A 260 20.51 10.34 7.41
N ALA A 261 21.06 9.45 8.21
CA ALA A 261 21.95 9.84 9.30
C ALA A 261 23.16 8.89 9.35
N ILE A 262 24.33 9.44 9.68
CA ILE A 262 25.54 8.67 9.99
C ILE A 262 26.02 9.05 11.38
N ASN A 263 26.87 8.22 11.97
CA ASN A 263 27.56 8.54 13.20
C ASN A 263 29.05 8.73 12.91
N LYS A 264 29.59 9.88 13.30
CA LYS A 264 31.02 10.18 13.24
C LYS A 264 31.50 10.54 14.63
N GLU A 265 32.45 9.80 15.16
CA GLU A 265 33.07 10.03 16.47
C GLU A 265 32.04 10.16 17.64
N GLY A 266 30.97 9.40 17.59
CA GLY A 266 29.90 9.42 18.59
C GLY A 266 28.82 10.50 18.37
N HIS A 267 28.98 11.35 17.37
CA HIS A 267 28.04 12.40 17.01
C HIS A 267 27.19 11.99 15.81
N ASN A 268 25.88 12.20 15.89
CA ASN A 268 24.98 11.99 14.76
C ASN A 268 25.05 13.17 13.79
N ILE A 269 25.17 12.85 12.52
CA ILE A 269 25.11 13.81 11.43
C ILE A 269 23.87 13.50 10.61
N ASP A 270 22.94 14.45 10.52
CA ASP A 270 21.68 14.34 9.78
C ASP A 270 21.79 15.02 8.42
N TYR A 271 21.53 14.26 7.38
CA TYR A 271 21.42 14.74 6.00
C TYR A 271 19.97 14.70 5.55
N TYR A 272 19.38 15.87 5.32
CA TYR A 272 18.06 16.00 4.74
C TYR A 272 18.18 16.07 3.22
N ILE A 273 17.92 14.97 2.56
CA ILE A 273 17.88 14.83 1.12
C ILE A 273 16.63 15.52 0.61
N LYS A 274 16.78 16.45 -0.32
CA LYS A 274 15.68 17.23 -0.93
C LYS A 274 15.33 16.75 -2.33
N ASN A 275 16.29 16.12 -2.98
CA ASN A 275 16.12 15.55 -4.30
C ASN A 275 16.87 14.21 -4.38
N VAL A 276 16.22 13.23 -4.97
CA VAL A 276 16.80 11.92 -5.28
C VAL A 276 16.60 11.71 -6.77
N ASP A 277 17.69 11.48 -7.48
CA ASP A 277 17.68 11.02 -8.87
C ASP A 277 18.22 9.59 -8.90
N ARG A 278 17.46 8.71 -9.53
CA ARG A 278 17.74 7.28 -9.62
C ARG A 278 17.81 6.87 -11.08
N ASP A 279 18.97 6.40 -11.50
CA ASP A 279 19.15 5.71 -12.78
C ASP A 279 19.38 4.22 -12.55
N LEU A 280 18.72 3.38 -13.33
CA LEU A 280 18.92 1.93 -13.35
C LEU A 280 19.27 1.50 -14.79
N HIS A 281 20.56 1.24 -14.99
CA HIS A 281 21.04 0.66 -16.23
C HIS A 281 20.89 -0.86 -16.20
N ILE A 282 20.27 -1.43 -17.24
CA ILE A 282 19.92 -2.84 -17.33
C ILE A 282 20.49 -3.44 -18.59
N ASP A 283 21.35 -4.44 -18.44
CA ASP A 283 21.93 -5.23 -19.51
C ASP A 283 21.72 -6.74 -19.29
N TYR A 284 21.78 -7.50 -20.38
CA TYR A 284 21.72 -8.96 -20.33
C TYR A 284 22.82 -9.53 -21.23
N GLU A 285 23.87 -10.04 -20.62
CA GLU A 285 25.05 -10.59 -21.29
C GLU A 285 25.44 -11.92 -20.65
N ASP A 286 25.93 -12.85 -21.44
CA ASP A 286 26.38 -14.17 -20.99
C ASP A 286 25.34 -14.93 -20.17
N ASN A 287 24.05 -14.79 -20.52
CA ASN A 287 22.92 -15.36 -19.79
C ASN A 287 22.77 -14.84 -18.35
N LYS A 288 23.33 -13.66 -18.05
CA LYS A 288 23.22 -12.99 -16.76
C LYS A 288 22.63 -11.60 -16.90
N LEU A 289 21.77 -11.28 -15.95
CA LEU A 289 21.24 -9.93 -15.80
C LEU A 289 22.29 -9.07 -15.08
N LYS A 290 22.61 -7.93 -15.67
CA LYS A 290 23.53 -6.93 -15.10
C LYS A 290 22.75 -5.66 -14.80
N LEU A 291 22.77 -5.26 -13.54
CA LEU A 291 22.03 -4.10 -13.02
C LEU A 291 23.02 -3.12 -12.41
N LYS A 292 23.04 -1.89 -12.89
CA LYS A 292 23.81 -0.81 -12.27
C LYS A 292 22.87 0.28 -11.81
N TYR A 293 22.79 0.46 -10.48
CA TYR A 293 22.11 1.59 -9.87
C TYR A 293 23.08 2.76 -9.75
N THR A 294 22.65 3.95 -10.17
CA THR A 294 23.27 5.22 -9.89
C THR A 294 22.26 6.06 -9.12
N ILE A 295 22.63 6.45 -7.91
CA ILE A 295 21.76 7.23 -7.00
C ILE A 295 22.47 8.56 -6.73
N ASP A 296 21.95 9.63 -7.29
CA ASP A 296 22.41 10.98 -7.07
C ASP A 296 21.47 11.71 -6.14
N THR A 297 21.98 12.36 -5.09
CA THR A 297 21.16 13.09 -4.13
C THR A 297 21.67 14.51 -3.93
N GLU A 298 20.73 15.41 -3.69
CA GLU A 298 21.05 16.78 -3.28
C GLU A 298 20.30 17.12 -1.98
N GLY A 299 20.98 17.78 -1.05
CA GLY A 299 20.34 18.07 0.21
C GLY A 299 21.04 19.08 1.11
N THR A 300 20.66 19.04 2.39
CA THR A 300 21.13 19.97 3.42
C THR A 300 21.55 19.19 4.66
N LEU A 301 22.70 19.52 5.19
CA LEU A 301 23.13 19.04 6.49
C LEU A 301 22.30 19.72 7.58
N LYS A 302 21.62 18.96 8.45
CA LYS A 302 20.71 19.48 9.48
C LYS A 302 21.25 19.36 10.90
N GLY A 303 22.03 18.31 11.18
CA GLY A 303 22.68 18.13 12.46
C GLY A 303 24.16 17.86 12.23
N TYR A 304 25.01 18.74 12.67
CA TYR A 304 26.45 18.57 12.70
C TYR A 304 26.97 19.20 13.98
N TYR A 305 27.51 18.40 14.85
CA TYR A 305 28.19 18.89 16.05
C TYR A 305 29.69 18.82 15.85
N ALA A 306 30.27 19.94 15.43
CA ALA A 306 31.73 20.06 15.40
C ALA A 306 32.22 20.92 16.59
N LYS A 307 33.02 20.35 17.42
CA LYS A 307 33.82 21.15 18.36
C LYS A 307 34.79 22.00 17.55
N ALA A 308 34.45 23.26 17.30
CA ALA A 308 35.34 24.34 16.85
C ALA A 308 35.94 24.26 15.42
N GLU A 309 35.51 23.36 14.55
CA GLU A 309 35.96 23.36 13.17
C GLU A 309 34.90 24.03 12.27
N SER A 310 35.35 24.97 11.44
CA SER A 310 34.51 25.51 10.38
C SER A 310 34.19 24.40 9.39
N LEU A 311 32.92 24.29 8.99
CA LEU A 311 32.51 23.42 7.87
C LEU A 311 33.07 23.99 6.56
N ASP A 312 34.34 23.72 6.32
CA ASP A 312 34.98 24.06 5.06
C ASP A 312 34.69 23.03 3.97
N SER A 313 35.16 23.28 2.77
CA SER A 313 34.86 22.41 1.62
C SER A 313 35.52 21.03 1.71
N GLU A 314 36.56 20.85 2.50
CA GLU A 314 37.24 19.56 2.67
C GLU A 314 36.46 18.69 3.64
N VAL A 315 36.01 19.24 4.77
CA VAL A 315 35.16 18.58 5.74
C VAL A 315 33.78 18.16 5.11
N ILE A 316 33.20 19.04 4.27
CA ILE A 316 31.97 18.71 3.58
C ILE A 316 32.16 17.51 2.66
N LYS A 317 33.24 17.48 1.86
CA LYS A 317 33.55 16.35 0.97
C LYS A 317 33.78 15.05 1.73
N GLU A 318 34.43 15.12 2.89
CA GLU A 318 34.62 13.95 3.75
C GLU A 318 33.26 13.40 4.25
N ILE A 319 32.33 14.29 4.64
CA ILE A 319 31.02 13.92 5.09
C ILE A 319 30.20 13.32 3.91
N GLU A 320 30.24 13.91 2.71
CA GLU A 320 29.63 13.37 1.50
C GLU A 320 30.13 11.96 1.21
N GLN A 321 31.45 11.74 1.26
CA GLN A 321 32.02 10.41 1.06
C GLN A 321 31.55 9.40 2.11
N GLN A 322 31.45 9.78 3.37
CA GLN A 322 30.92 8.91 4.42
C GLN A 322 29.45 8.55 4.18
N PHE A 323 28.60 9.49 3.72
CA PHE A 323 27.24 9.19 3.31
C PHE A 323 27.19 8.27 2.09
N ASN A 324 28.06 8.49 1.08
CA ASN A 324 28.14 7.63 -0.10
C ASN A 324 28.44 6.17 0.30
N GLU A 325 29.43 5.97 1.16
CA GLU A 325 29.83 4.64 1.63
C GLU A 325 28.74 3.98 2.49
N SER A 326 28.15 4.73 3.43
CA SER A 326 27.08 4.22 4.29
C SER A 326 25.84 3.84 3.49
N MET A 327 25.33 4.73 2.65
CA MET A 327 24.14 4.45 1.84
C MET A 327 24.39 3.32 0.84
N LYS A 328 25.57 3.27 0.21
CA LYS A 328 25.92 2.16 -0.68
C LYS A 328 25.90 0.82 0.05
N LYS A 329 26.43 0.77 1.27
CA LYS A 329 26.43 -0.42 2.12
C LYS A 329 25.00 -0.83 2.47
N ASP A 330 24.17 0.11 2.94
CA ASP A 330 22.78 -0.14 3.33
C ASP A 330 21.98 -0.71 2.13
N PHE A 331 22.12 -0.12 0.95
CA PHE A 331 21.47 -0.58 -0.28
C PHE A 331 21.95 -1.98 -0.70
N GLN A 332 23.26 -2.25 -0.61
CA GLN A 332 23.80 -3.56 -0.95
C GLN A 332 23.28 -4.64 0.01
N GLU A 333 23.31 -4.37 1.32
CA GLU A 333 22.78 -5.29 2.33
C GLU A 333 21.29 -5.58 2.12
N LEU A 334 20.50 -4.55 1.81
CA LEU A 334 19.07 -4.69 1.51
C LEU A 334 18.82 -5.53 0.25
N ILE A 335 19.53 -5.24 -0.85
CA ILE A 335 19.41 -5.99 -2.10
C ILE A 335 19.80 -7.46 -1.88
N ASP A 336 20.92 -7.71 -1.20
CA ASP A 336 21.37 -9.06 -0.92
C ASP A 336 20.39 -9.81 -0.02
N PHE A 337 19.83 -9.16 0.99
CA PHE A 337 18.82 -9.74 1.86
C PHE A 337 17.54 -10.11 1.07
N THR A 338 17.01 -9.18 0.30
CA THR A 338 15.76 -9.42 -0.45
C THR A 338 15.93 -10.46 -1.55
N ARG A 339 17.07 -10.46 -2.23
CA ARG A 339 17.39 -11.39 -3.32
C ARG A 339 17.72 -12.80 -2.83
N ASN A 340 18.58 -12.92 -1.81
CA ASN A 340 19.15 -14.21 -1.40
C ASN A 340 18.30 -14.89 -0.31
N ASN A 341 17.77 -14.11 0.63
CA ASN A 341 17.02 -14.63 1.78
C ASN A 341 15.52 -14.70 1.50
N LEU A 342 14.93 -13.61 1.03
CA LEU A 342 13.49 -13.55 0.76
C LEU A 342 13.14 -14.13 -0.61
N LYS A 343 14.03 -13.99 -1.60
CA LYS A 343 13.84 -14.38 -3.00
C LYS A 343 12.62 -13.70 -3.66
N VAL A 344 12.34 -12.48 -3.20
CA VAL A 344 11.21 -11.65 -3.63
C VAL A 344 11.73 -10.35 -4.23
N ASP A 345 11.20 -9.96 -5.38
CA ASP A 345 11.49 -8.68 -6.03
C ASP A 345 10.77 -7.52 -5.33
N VAL A 346 11.27 -7.12 -4.15
CA VAL A 346 10.71 -5.97 -3.42
C VAL A 346 11.07 -4.64 -4.08
N LEU A 347 12.05 -4.62 -4.98
CA LEU A 347 12.49 -3.41 -5.68
C LEU A 347 11.71 -3.13 -6.97
N ASP A 348 10.82 -4.07 -7.37
CA ASP A 348 9.99 -3.98 -8.57
C ASP A 348 10.81 -3.89 -9.88
N ILE A 349 12.02 -4.50 -9.86
CA ILE A 349 12.97 -4.53 -10.98
C ILE A 349 12.35 -5.18 -12.21
N GLY A 350 11.62 -6.28 -12.01
CA GLY A 350 10.94 -6.97 -13.11
C GLY A 350 9.91 -6.10 -13.82
N SER A 351 9.26 -5.16 -13.12
CA SER A 351 8.36 -4.18 -13.74
C SER A 351 9.12 -3.19 -14.63
N ASP A 352 10.29 -2.71 -14.17
CA ASP A 352 11.15 -1.84 -14.95
C ASP A 352 11.63 -2.55 -16.22
N ILE A 353 12.10 -3.79 -16.11
CA ILE A 353 12.54 -4.59 -17.26
C ILE A 353 11.37 -4.85 -18.22
N ARG A 354 10.21 -5.25 -17.70
CA ARG A 354 9.01 -5.49 -18.53
C ARG A 354 8.57 -4.25 -19.28
N ARG A 355 8.67 -3.08 -18.68
CA ARG A 355 8.22 -1.79 -19.23
C ARG A 355 9.20 -1.22 -20.23
N PHE A 356 10.48 -1.23 -19.93
CA PHE A 356 11.50 -0.51 -20.68
C PHE A 356 12.44 -1.41 -21.51
N HIS A 357 12.60 -2.70 -21.13
CA HIS A 357 13.52 -3.65 -21.74
C HIS A 357 12.81 -4.96 -22.13
N LYS A 358 11.77 -4.84 -22.98
CA LYS A 358 10.90 -5.97 -23.35
C LYS A 358 11.64 -7.18 -23.94
N GLY A 359 12.76 -6.95 -24.63
CA GLY A 359 13.62 -8.02 -25.15
C GLY A 359 14.20 -8.85 -24.01
N ILE A 360 14.82 -8.20 -23.02
CA ILE A 360 15.41 -8.83 -21.84
C ILE A 360 14.30 -9.54 -21.04
N TRP A 361 13.13 -8.89 -20.85
CA TRP A 361 12.02 -9.51 -20.13
C TRP A 361 11.61 -10.85 -20.72
N ASN A 362 11.55 -10.96 -22.04
CA ASN A 362 11.16 -12.22 -22.69
C ASN A 362 12.15 -13.37 -22.43
N GLU A 363 13.43 -13.05 -22.16
CA GLU A 363 14.46 -14.05 -21.85
C GLU A 363 14.38 -14.53 -20.38
N VAL A 364 13.95 -13.63 -19.45
CA VAL A 364 14.02 -13.90 -18.00
C VAL A 364 12.68 -14.17 -17.32
N LYS A 365 11.55 -13.82 -17.93
CA LYS A 365 10.21 -13.84 -17.31
C LYS A 365 9.79 -15.22 -16.79
N ASP A 366 10.13 -16.29 -17.52
CA ASP A 366 9.70 -17.65 -17.16
C ASP A 366 10.48 -18.22 -15.97
N ASN A 367 11.62 -17.60 -15.62
CA ASN A 367 12.44 -17.96 -14.47
C ASN A 367 12.96 -16.71 -13.73
N TRP A 368 12.07 -15.72 -13.55
CA TRP A 368 12.41 -14.43 -12.96
C TRP A 368 13.12 -14.51 -11.61
N PRO A 369 12.64 -15.30 -10.61
CA PRO A 369 13.32 -15.39 -9.32
C PRO A 369 14.78 -15.83 -9.44
N GLN A 370 15.07 -16.81 -10.30
CA GLN A 370 16.43 -17.32 -10.54
C GLN A 370 17.29 -16.30 -11.29
N ALA A 371 16.70 -15.58 -12.26
CA ALA A 371 17.41 -14.54 -13.00
C ALA A 371 17.83 -13.40 -12.06
N LEU A 372 16.94 -13.00 -11.14
CA LEU A 372 17.23 -11.98 -10.13
C LEU A 372 18.27 -12.47 -9.10
N GLU A 373 18.14 -13.72 -8.64
CA GLU A 373 19.10 -14.35 -7.70
C GLU A 373 20.52 -14.35 -8.27
N ASN A 374 20.67 -14.63 -9.57
CA ASN A 374 21.97 -14.70 -10.26
C ASN A 374 22.44 -13.36 -10.85
N ALA A 375 21.65 -12.29 -10.73
CA ALA A 375 22.00 -10.99 -11.30
C ALA A 375 23.28 -10.41 -10.70
N GLU A 376 24.09 -9.79 -11.54
CA GLU A 376 25.23 -8.97 -11.12
C GLU A 376 24.73 -7.56 -10.83
N ILE A 377 24.77 -7.13 -9.56
CA ILE A 377 24.23 -5.84 -9.15
C ILE A 377 25.36 -4.96 -8.62
N SER A 378 25.47 -3.76 -9.18
CA SER A 378 26.41 -2.74 -8.74
C SER A 378 25.69 -1.45 -8.37
N ILE A 379 26.20 -0.74 -7.37
CA ILE A 379 25.59 0.48 -6.83
C ILE A 379 26.64 1.57 -6.76
N GLU A 380 26.28 2.73 -7.29
CA GLU A 380 27.01 3.97 -7.18
C GLU A 380 26.14 5.01 -6.49
N VAL A 381 26.67 5.69 -5.47
CA VAL A 381 25.94 6.69 -4.70
C VAL A 381 26.75 7.97 -4.67
N ASN A 382 26.14 9.07 -5.02
CA ASN A 382 26.74 10.40 -5.03
C ASN A 382 25.84 11.36 -4.25
N ASN A 383 26.30 11.83 -3.11
CA ASN A 383 25.58 12.81 -2.29
C ASN A 383 26.22 14.19 -2.45
N ASP A 384 25.40 15.20 -2.69
CA ASP A 384 25.80 16.61 -2.81
C ASP A 384 25.15 17.44 -1.69
N ILE A 385 25.96 17.93 -0.77
CA ILE A 385 25.53 18.77 0.35
C ILE A 385 25.55 20.24 -0.08
N ARG A 386 24.42 20.75 -0.58
CA ARG A 386 24.26 22.14 -1.08
C ARG A 386 24.22 23.19 0.02
N ASN A 387 23.78 22.85 1.21
CA ASN A 387 23.62 23.77 2.33
C ASN A 387 23.96 23.09 3.65
N ILE A 388 24.58 23.85 4.53
CA ILE A 388 25.00 23.43 5.89
C ILE A 388 24.16 24.05 7.01
N GLY A 389 23.00 24.65 6.67
CA GLY A 389 22.21 25.47 7.58
C GLY A 389 22.73 26.91 7.67
N LEU A 390 21.93 27.78 8.29
CA LEU A 390 22.38 29.13 8.66
C LEU A 390 23.07 29.02 10.03
N SER A 391 24.39 28.96 10.06
CA SER A 391 25.16 29.29 11.26
C SER A 391 25.39 30.81 11.24
N ASN A 392 24.74 31.54 12.14
CA ASN A 392 25.11 32.89 12.45
C ASN A 392 26.42 32.88 13.26
#